data_2eff09cb5b1dbe59d84fa4ef98bcb45c
#
_entry.id   2eff09cb5b1dbe59d84fa4ef98bcb45c
#
_cell.length_a   1.000
_cell.length_b   1.000
_cell.length_c   1.000
_cell.angle_alpha   90.00
_cell.angle_beta   90.00
_cell.angle_gamma   90.00
#
_symmetry.space_group_name_H-M   'P 1'
#
loop_
_entity.id
_entity.type
_entity.pdbx_description
1 polymer ?
#
loop_
_entity_poly.entity_id
_entity_poly.type
_entity_poly.pdbx_seq_one_letter_code
_entity_poly.pdbx_strand_id
1 'polypeptide(L)'
;SLGFIRNTPENGFNIYDQLANYDNEIRLSNEGLKGSGAIEFYTSTAMSDDITFYPDSVGAIAHSYENVKQEDDPQIPKVVGKDCRITYLPNDKILKASSIDENFIFFDDDDADLMGELTLDYNGIKGNGIMRFGKGEVQSYEYTYETDAILADTAEFRLVSTDQSLDELSFKTQNLNARVDFKERLGEFKSNSGESFVTFPENQYICYMDQFNWYMDNDDLEMEN
;
A
#
# COMPACT_ATOMS: atom_id res chain seq x y z
N SER A 1 40.73 0.98 -4.06
CA SER A 1 40.31 -0.16 -4.92
C SER A 1 39.83 0.35 -6.26
N LEU A 2 40.21 -0.33 -7.34
CA LEU A 2 39.73 0.04 -8.67
C LEU A 2 38.30 -0.50 -8.83
N GLY A 3 37.33 0.41 -8.83
CA GLY A 3 35.96 0.10 -9.17
C GLY A 3 35.69 0.25 -10.67
N PHE A 4 34.60 -0.32 -11.14
CA PHE A 4 34.09 -0.15 -12.50
C PHE A 4 32.76 0.59 -12.44
N ILE A 5 32.62 1.62 -13.28
CA ILE A 5 31.37 2.38 -13.42
C ILE A 5 30.97 2.33 -14.88
N ARG A 6 29.72 2.07 -15.14
CA ARG A 6 29.12 2.04 -16.47
C ARG A 6 27.66 2.47 -16.43
N ASN A 7 27.24 3.25 -17.43
CA ASN A 7 25.84 3.54 -17.66
C ASN A 7 25.19 2.42 -18.46
N THR A 8 23.90 2.20 -18.25
CA THR A 8 23.08 1.33 -19.08
C THR A 8 22.96 1.89 -20.49
N PRO A 9 22.53 1.07 -21.48
CA PRO A 9 22.05 1.58 -22.76
C PRO A 9 20.85 2.51 -22.58
N GLU A 10 20.52 3.29 -23.63
CA GLU A 10 19.45 4.29 -23.62
C GLU A 10 18.06 3.76 -23.17
N ASN A 11 17.81 2.47 -23.37
CA ASN A 11 16.55 1.81 -22.97
C ASN A 11 16.71 0.96 -21.69
N GLY A 12 17.76 1.19 -20.89
CA GLY A 12 18.11 0.34 -19.76
C GLY A 12 18.53 -1.07 -20.19
N PHE A 13 18.53 -2.01 -19.26
CA PHE A 13 18.70 -3.42 -19.57
C PHE A 13 17.89 -4.30 -18.60
N ASN A 14 17.43 -5.42 -19.15
CA ASN A 14 16.71 -6.41 -18.38
C ASN A 14 17.62 -7.10 -17.37
N ILE A 15 17.14 -7.24 -16.16
CA ILE A 15 17.82 -7.92 -15.05
C ILE A 15 17.02 -9.16 -14.65
N TYR A 16 17.72 -10.16 -14.11
CA TYR A 16 17.14 -11.41 -13.59
C TYR A 16 16.15 -12.07 -14.57
N ASP A 17 16.66 -12.56 -15.67
CA ASP A 17 15.89 -13.28 -16.70
C ASP A 17 14.77 -12.45 -17.35
N GLN A 18 15.01 -11.15 -17.52
CA GLN A 18 14.10 -10.21 -18.20
C GLN A 18 12.79 -9.94 -17.43
N LEU A 19 12.74 -10.21 -16.15
CA LEU A 19 11.56 -9.98 -15.32
C LEU A 19 11.45 -8.53 -14.84
N ALA A 20 12.58 -7.84 -14.74
CA ALA A 20 12.63 -6.42 -14.39
C ALA A 20 13.58 -5.67 -15.31
N ASN A 21 13.42 -4.37 -15.44
CA ASN A 21 14.33 -3.49 -16.16
C ASN A 21 15.04 -2.56 -15.18
N TYR A 22 16.30 -2.24 -15.50
CA TYR A 22 17.11 -1.31 -14.74
C TYR A 22 17.71 -0.27 -15.67
N ASP A 23 17.62 0.99 -15.30
CA ASP A 23 18.19 2.09 -16.06
C ASP A 23 19.09 2.98 -15.20
N ASN A 24 20.18 3.44 -15.79
CA ASN A 24 21.18 4.39 -15.37
C ASN A 24 22.51 3.75 -14.96
N GLU A 25 23.12 4.11 -13.83
CA GLU A 25 24.52 3.81 -13.50
C GLU A 25 24.68 2.50 -12.70
N ILE A 26 25.64 1.67 -13.12
CA ILE A 26 26.11 0.50 -12.37
C ILE A 26 27.55 0.72 -11.92
N ARG A 27 27.82 0.36 -10.66
CA ARG A 27 29.16 0.39 -10.05
C ARG A 27 29.49 -0.98 -9.46
N LEU A 28 30.66 -1.49 -9.82
CA LEU A 28 31.24 -2.68 -9.18
C LEU A 28 32.47 -2.27 -8.37
N SER A 29 32.47 -2.57 -7.08
CA SER A 29 33.58 -2.31 -6.16
C SER A 29 33.75 -3.45 -5.16
N ASN A 30 34.62 -3.28 -4.16
CA ASN A 30 34.74 -4.18 -3.02
C ASN A 30 33.48 -4.21 -2.12
N GLU A 31 32.57 -3.25 -2.29
CA GLU A 31 31.28 -3.20 -1.60
C GLU A 31 30.18 -3.97 -2.34
N GLY A 32 30.50 -4.56 -3.47
CA GLY A 32 29.59 -5.34 -4.30
C GLY A 32 29.11 -4.58 -5.53
N LEU A 33 28.05 -5.07 -6.13
CA LEU A 33 27.38 -4.49 -7.28
C LEU A 33 26.30 -3.53 -6.81
N LYS A 34 26.46 -2.25 -7.14
CA LYS A 34 25.54 -1.19 -6.77
C LYS A 34 25.09 -0.39 -7.99
N GLY A 35 24.00 0.35 -7.83
CA GLY A 35 23.45 1.20 -8.87
C GLY A 35 22.86 2.48 -8.32
N SER A 36 22.59 3.40 -9.23
CA SER A 36 21.81 4.62 -9.01
C SER A 36 20.94 4.82 -10.24
N GLY A 37 19.61 4.85 -10.07
CA GLY A 37 18.67 4.95 -11.19
C GLY A 37 17.31 4.34 -10.88
N ALA A 38 16.66 3.80 -11.91
CA ALA A 38 15.31 3.26 -11.86
C ALA A 38 15.30 1.73 -11.96
N ILE A 39 14.46 1.10 -11.13
CA ILE A 39 14.05 -0.29 -11.25
C ILE A 39 12.59 -0.29 -11.67
N GLU A 40 12.31 -0.93 -12.79
CA GLU A 40 10.96 -1.11 -13.32
C GLU A 40 10.56 -2.57 -13.21
N PHE A 41 9.43 -2.82 -12.60
CA PHE A 41 8.84 -4.15 -12.52
C PHE A 41 7.33 -4.07 -12.72
N TYR A 42 6.82 -4.74 -13.75
CA TYR A 42 5.42 -4.79 -14.15
C TYR A 42 4.84 -3.37 -14.32
N THR A 43 3.97 -2.92 -13.41
CA THR A 43 3.33 -1.59 -13.46
C THR A 43 4.04 -0.56 -12.59
N SER A 44 5.13 -0.91 -11.93
CA SER A 44 5.80 -0.04 -10.97
C SER A 44 7.19 0.39 -11.40
N THR A 45 7.58 1.57 -10.94
CA THR A 45 8.91 2.15 -11.06
C THR A 45 9.38 2.65 -9.70
N ALA A 46 10.59 2.27 -9.30
CA ALA A 46 11.24 2.74 -8.10
C ALA A 46 12.58 3.43 -8.46
N MET A 47 12.79 4.65 -7.96
CA MET A 47 14.02 5.42 -8.20
C MET A 47 14.83 5.55 -6.92
N SER A 48 16.14 5.27 -7.01
CA SER A 48 17.06 5.34 -5.88
C SER A 48 18.47 5.73 -6.30
N ASP A 49 19.16 6.45 -5.43
CA ASP A 49 20.59 6.79 -5.61
C ASP A 49 21.54 5.71 -5.07
N ASP A 50 21.03 4.74 -4.29
CA ASP A 50 21.80 3.62 -3.75
C ASP A 50 21.03 2.31 -3.82
N ILE A 51 21.19 1.62 -4.95
CA ILE A 51 20.62 0.31 -5.22
C ILE A 51 21.71 -0.74 -5.00
N THR A 52 21.39 -1.81 -4.29
CA THR A 52 22.29 -2.96 -4.11
C THR A 52 21.71 -4.18 -4.81
N PHE A 53 22.51 -4.77 -5.72
CA PHE A 53 22.16 -5.99 -6.43
C PHE A 53 22.79 -7.20 -5.75
N TYR A 54 21.95 -8.14 -5.36
CA TYR A 54 22.36 -9.44 -4.85
C TYR A 54 22.03 -10.51 -5.90
N PRO A 55 22.58 -11.74 -5.78
CA PRO A 55 22.30 -12.82 -6.75
C PRO A 55 20.81 -13.19 -6.84
N ASP A 56 20.04 -12.98 -5.76
CA ASP A 56 18.66 -13.42 -5.58
C ASP A 56 17.70 -12.29 -5.22
N SER A 57 18.20 -11.06 -5.13
CA SER A 57 17.37 -9.91 -4.75
C SER A 57 17.98 -8.58 -5.15
N VAL A 58 17.16 -7.53 -5.13
CA VAL A 58 17.60 -6.13 -5.21
C VAL A 58 17.03 -5.39 -4.02
N GLY A 59 17.86 -4.61 -3.34
CA GLY A 59 17.44 -3.77 -2.22
C GLY A 59 17.76 -2.30 -2.47
N ALA A 60 16.85 -1.40 -2.11
CA ALA A 60 17.05 0.03 -2.19
C ALA A 60 16.19 0.79 -1.16
N ILE A 61 16.60 2.01 -0.83
CA ILE A 61 15.69 3.05 -0.31
C ILE A 61 15.37 3.95 -1.49
N ALA A 62 14.15 3.88 -1.96
CA ALA A 62 13.70 4.66 -3.11
C ALA A 62 13.20 6.04 -2.64
N HIS A 63 13.77 7.10 -3.21
CA HIS A 63 13.27 8.46 -2.99
C HIS A 63 11.95 8.70 -3.75
N SER A 64 11.62 7.84 -4.73
CA SER A 64 10.36 7.86 -5.46
C SER A 64 9.95 6.45 -5.82
N TYR A 65 8.70 6.11 -5.54
CA TYR A 65 8.01 4.89 -5.99
C TYR A 65 6.70 5.29 -6.63
N GLU A 66 6.41 4.74 -7.78
CA GLU A 66 5.13 4.92 -8.47
C GLU A 66 4.65 3.58 -9.01
N ASN A 67 3.38 3.29 -8.80
CA ASN A 67 2.66 2.23 -9.49
C ASN A 67 1.56 2.85 -10.35
N VAL A 68 1.60 2.54 -11.64
CA VAL A 68 0.64 3.07 -12.61
C VAL A 68 -0.68 2.31 -12.51
N LYS A 69 -1.79 3.05 -12.54
CA LYS A 69 -3.14 2.50 -12.58
C LYS A 69 -3.34 1.55 -13.76
N GLN A 70 -3.96 0.38 -13.51
CA GLN A 70 -4.38 -0.58 -14.52
C GLN A 70 -5.84 -0.95 -14.30
N GLU A 71 -6.67 -0.81 -15.34
CA GLU A 71 -8.12 -1.06 -15.28
C GLU A 71 -8.49 -2.48 -15.71
N ASP A 72 -7.62 -3.11 -16.50
CA ASP A 72 -7.78 -4.50 -16.93
C ASP A 72 -7.41 -5.49 -15.82
N ASP A 73 -7.73 -6.76 -15.99
CA ASP A 73 -7.40 -7.82 -15.03
C ASP A 73 -5.89 -8.21 -15.11
N PRO A 74 -5.15 -8.19 -13.99
CA PRO A 74 -5.58 -7.76 -12.66
C PRO A 74 -5.76 -6.24 -12.56
N GLN A 75 -6.78 -5.80 -11.84
CA GLN A 75 -6.95 -4.38 -11.53
C GLN A 75 -5.89 -3.93 -10.54
N ILE A 76 -5.29 -2.77 -10.82
CA ILE A 76 -4.20 -2.22 -10.00
C ILE A 76 -4.44 -0.73 -9.78
N PRO A 77 -4.45 -0.24 -8.53
CA PRO A 77 -4.63 1.16 -8.22
C PRO A 77 -3.37 1.96 -8.57
N LYS A 78 -3.53 3.27 -8.76
CA LYS A 78 -2.40 4.18 -8.71
C LYS A 78 -1.90 4.31 -7.27
N VAL A 79 -0.57 4.18 -7.09
CA VAL A 79 0.09 4.35 -5.79
C VAL A 79 1.34 5.17 -5.98
N VAL A 80 1.58 6.10 -5.06
CA VAL A 80 2.81 6.90 -5.01
C VAL A 80 3.43 6.76 -3.62
N GLY A 81 4.75 6.60 -3.56
CA GLY A 81 5.52 6.54 -2.32
C GLY A 81 6.78 7.37 -2.40
N LYS A 82 7.24 7.85 -1.25
CA LYS A 82 8.52 8.53 -1.09
C LYS A 82 9.29 7.92 0.06
N ASP A 83 10.62 7.94 -0.05
CA ASP A 83 11.54 7.45 0.98
C ASP A 83 11.16 6.08 1.53
N CYS A 84 10.73 5.19 0.63
CA CYS A 84 10.26 3.85 0.96
C CYS A 84 11.35 2.79 0.69
N ARG A 85 11.28 1.68 1.44
CA ARG A 85 12.16 0.53 1.21
C ARG A 85 11.61 -0.32 0.09
N ILE A 86 12.45 -0.60 -0.90
CA ILE A 86 12.13 -1.48 -2.02
C ILE A 86 12.95 -2.76 -1.89
N THR A 87 12.30 -3.89 -2.12
CA THR A 87 12.94 -5.20 -2.25
C THR A 87 12.33 -5.93 -3.44
N TYR A 88 13.13 -6.19 -4.47
CA TYR A 88 12.72 -7.03 -5.59
C TYR A 88 13.26 -8.44 -5.41
N LEU A 89 12.39 -9.45 -5.52
CA LEU A 89 12.68 -10.88 -5.37
C LEU A 89 12.43 -11.59 -6.70
N PRO A 90 13.45 -11.75 -7.56
CA PRO A 90 13.27 -12.29 -8.92
C PRO A 90 12.79 -13.72 -8.95
N ASN A 91 13.22 -14.58 -8.00
CA ASN A 91 12.78 -15.97 -7.95
C ASN A 91 11.28 -16.12 -7.68
N ASP A 92 10.72 -15.22 -6.87
CA ASP A 92 9.31 -15.17 -6.53
C ASP A 92 8.50 -14.30 -7.50
N LYS A 93 9.19 -13.49 -8.33
CA LYS A 93 8.60 -12.49 -9.23
C LYS A 93 7.76 -11.48 -8.48
N ILE A 94 8.30 -10.97 -7.38
CA ILE A 94 7.62 -10.07 -6.44
C ILE A 94 8.47 -8.82 -6.23
N LEU A 95 7.81 -7.65 -6.25
CA LEU A 95 8.37 -6.42 -5.74
C LEU A 95 7.62 -6.03 -4.47
N LYS A 96 8.38 -5.78 -3.40
CA LYS A 96 7.88 -5.28 -2.12
C LYS A 96 8.27 -3.82 -1.96
N ALA A 97 7.33 -3.02 -1.47
CA ALA A 97 7.56 -1.63 -1.07
C ALA A 97 7.03 -1.44 0.35
N SER A 98 7.86 -0.90 1.25
CA SER A 98 7.46 -0.65 2.64
C SER A 98 7.64 0.82 2.97
N SER A 99 6.62 1.44 3.56
CA SER A 99 6.70 2.80 4.08
C SER A 99 7.75 2.88 5.21
N ILE A 100 8.47 4.01 5.29
CA ILE A 100 9.42 4.28 6.38
C ILE A 100 8.88 5.46 7.20
N ASP A 101 9.08 6.67 6.71
CA ASP A 101 8.65 7.90 7.39
C ASP A 101 7.42 8.53 6.72
N GLU A 102 7.24 8.31 5.42
CA GLU A 102 6.09 8.78 4.64
C GLU A 102 5.20 7.60 4.23
N ASN A 103 3.88 7.81 4.25
CA ASN A 103 2.90 6.82 3.83
C ASN A 103 2.78 6.75 2.31
N PHE A 104 2.29 5.63 1.79
CA PHE A 104 1.90 5.52 0.38
C PHE A 104 0.59 6.27 0.15
N ILE A 105 0.51 7.06 -0.90
CA ILE A 105 -0.71 7.76 -1.34
C ILE A 105 -1.38 6.94 -2.44
N PHE A 106 -2.70 6.73 -2.32
CA PHE A 106 -3.51 5.93 -3.22
C PHE A 106 -4.51 6.78 -4.00
N PHE A 107 -4.89 6.31 -5.17
CA PHE A 107 -6.02 6.81 -5.98
C PHE A 107 -5.94 8.29 -6.39
N ASP A 108 -4.77 8.92 -6.37
CA ASP A 108 -4.60 10.39 -6.51
C ASP A 108 -5.35 11.20 -5.45
N ASP A 109 -5.62 10.61 -4.29
CA ASP A 109 -6.30 11.24 -3.16
C ASP A 109 -5.31 11.35 -1.98
N ASP A 110 -4.87 12.57 -1.67
CA ASP A 110 -3.90 12.84 -0.59
C ASP A 110 -4.44 12.43 0.80
N ASP A 111 -5.77 12.27 0.93
CA ASP A 111 -6.41 11.79 2.15
C ASP A 111 -6.48 10.26 2.22
N ALA A 112 -6.11 9.55 1.15
CA ALA A 112 -6.08 8.08 1.10
C ALA A 112 -4.64 7.58 1.19
N ASP A 113 -4.17 7.25 2.39
CA ASP A 113 -2.79 6.85 2.64
C ASP A 113 -2.66 5.50 3.35
N LEU A 114 -1.54 4.79 3.09
CA LEU A 114 -1.20 3.53 3.74
C LEU A 114 0.13 3.63 4.47
N MET A 115 0.11 3.37 5.76
CA MET A 115 1.30 3.05 6.56
C MET A 115 1.45 1.53 6.63
N GLY A 116 2.38 0.98 5.84
CA GLY A 116 2.52 -0.48 5.78
C GLY A 116 3.41 -0.98 4.65
N GLU A 117 3.14 -2.20 4.21
CA GLU A 117 3.85 -2.87 3.13
C GLU A 117 2.92 -3.17 1.95
N LEU A 118 3.44 -3.00 0.75
CA LEU A 118 2.83 -3.43 -0.51
C LEU A 118 3.64 -4.56 -1.12
N THR A 119 2.95 -5.49 -1.76
CA THR A 119 3.52 -6.57 -2.56
C THR A 119 2.87 -6.57 -3.93
N LEU A 120 3.67 -6.36 -4.97
CA LEU A 120 3.24 -6.37 -6.37
C LEU A 120 3.76 -7.64 -7.04
N ASP A 121 2.88 -8.35 -7.71
CA ASP A 121 3.17 -9.41 -8.67
C ASP A 121 2.28 -9.29 -9.92
N TYR A 122 2.32 -10.28 -10.83
CA TYR A 122 1.49 -10.28 -12.03
C TYR A 122 0.00 -10.57 -11.77
N ASN A 123 -0.39 -10.86 -10.52
CA ASN A 123 -1.79 -11.05 -10.12
C ASN A 123 -2.38 -9.79 -9.46
N GLY A 124 -1.58 -8.74 -9.29
CA GLY A 124 -2.01 -7.47 -8.73
C GLY A 124 -1.19 -6.99 -7.53
N ILE A 125 -1.76 -6.07 -6.78
CA ILE A 125 -1.18 -5.54 -5.56
C ILE A 125 -1.92 -6.12 -4.35
N LYS A 126 -1.13 -6.54 -3.36
CA LYS A 126 -1.57 -6.82 -1.99
C LYS A 126 -0.89 -5.85 -1.03
N GLY A 127 -1.48 -5.65 0.14
CA GLY A 127 -0.88 -4.83 1.18
C GLY A 127 -1.22 -5.29 2.57
N ASN A 128 -0.55 -4.70 3.56
CA ASN A 128 -0.89 -4.83 4.96
C ASN A 128 -0.56 -3.52 5.69
N GLY A 129 -1.19 -3.29 6.83
CA GLY A 129 -0.95 -2.11 7.64
C GLY A 129 -2.21 -1.32 7.96
N ILE A 130 -2.06 -0.02 8.10
CA ILE A 130 -3.14 0.93 8.40
C ILE A 130 -3.38 1.81 7.20
N MET A 131 -4.57 1.69 6.62
CA MET A 131 -5.08 2.55 5.56
C MET A 131 -5.93 3.64 6.19
N ARG A 132 -5.62 4.91 5.88
CA ARG A 132 -6.35 6.09 6.35
C ARG A 132 -7.03 6.77 5.18
N PHE A 133 -8.21 7.34 5.43
CA PHE A 133 -8.96 8.13 4.47
C PHE A 133 -9.95 9.03 5.21
N GLY A 134 -9.74 10.33 5.13
CA GLY A 134 -10.50 11.31 5.91
C GLY A 134 -10.37 11.01 7.40
N LYS A 135 -11.50 10.75 8.08
CA LYS A 135 -11.53 10.38 9.51
C LYS A 135 -11.50 8.86 9.73
N GLY A 136 -11.59 8.06 8.68
CA GLY A 136 -11.62 6.61 8.76
C GLY A 136 -10.21 6.01 8.78
N GLU A 137 -10.03 4.96 9.57
CA GLU A 137 -8.89 4.08 9.53
C GLU A 137 -9.36 2.64 9.38
N VAL A 138 -8.79 1.93 8.41
CA VAL A 138 -8.90 0.47 8.30
C VAL A 138 -7.56 -0.14 8.58
N GLN A 139 -7.50 -1.14 9.46
CA GLN A 139 -6.30 -1.93 9.71
C GLN A 139 -6.54 -3.37 9.28
N SER A 140 -5.63 -3.92 8.46
CA SER A 140 -5.67 -5.31 8.03
C SER A 140 -4.27 -5.90 7.88
N TYR A 141 -4.18 -7.21 8.03
CA TYR A 141 -2.98 -7.99 7.73
C TYR A 141 -2.88 -8.38 6.25
N GLU A 142 -3.98 -8.31 5.51
CA GLU A 142 -4.00 -8.49 4.06
C GLU A 142 -5.09 -7.64 3.42
N TYR A 143 -4.67 -6.74 2.54
CA TYR A 143 -5.51 -6.04 1.59
C TYR A 143 -5.35 -6.63 0.20
N THR A 144 -6.42 -6.62 -0.56
CA THR A 144 -6.40 -6.67 -2.02
C THR A 144 -6.95 -5.37 -2.56
N TYR A 145 -6.50 -4.99 -3.75
CA TYR A 145 -6.85 -3.70 -4.34
C TYR A 145 -7.54 -3.90 -5.69
N GLU A 146 -8.56 -3.12 -5.92
CA GLU A 146 -9.10 -2.85 -7.23
C GLU A 146 -8.62 -1.47 -7.71
N THR A 147 -9.01 -1.08 -8.90
CA THR A 147 -8.61 0.18 -9.51
C THR A 147 -8.90 1.41 -8.63
N ASP A 148 -10.05 1.42 -7.96
CA ASP A 148 -10.52 2.53 -7.13
C ASP A 148 -11.10 2.04 -5.78
N ALA A 149 -10.76 0.81 -5.35
CA ALA A 149 -11.24 0.25 -4.10
C ALA A 149 -10.21 -0.60 -3.37
N ILE A 150 -10.38 -0.73 -2.05
CA ILE A 150 -9.67 -1.67 -1.20
C ILE A 150 -10.63 -2.73 -0.66
N LEU A 151 -10.13 -3.95 -0.50
CA LEU A 151 -10.85 -5.06 0.09
C LEU A 151 -10.00 -5.70 1.18
N ALA A 152 -10.66 -6.13 2.25
CA ALA A 152 -10.01 -6.90 3.31
C ALA A 152 -11.00 -7.92 3.88
N ASP A 153 -10.60 -9.19 3.90
CA ASP A 153 -11.44 -10.26 4.47
C ASP A 153 -11.51 -10.20 6.00
N THR A 154 -10.50 -9.61 6.62
CA THR A 154 -10.45 -9.38 8.06
C THR A 154 -9.87 -8.03 8.35
N ALA A 155 -10.69 -7.12 8.86
CA ALA A 155 -10.27 -5.75 9.15
C ALA A 155 -10.77 -5.28 10.53
N GLU A 156 -10.06 -4.31 11.08
CA GLU A 156 -10.56 -3.38 12.11
C GLU A 156 -10.90 -2.06 11.43
N PHE A 157 -12.00 -1.45 11.81
CA PHE A 157 -12.39 -0.13 11.37
C PHE A 157 -12.51 0.83 12.56
N ARG A 158 -12.04 2.07 12.38
CA ARG A 158 -12.08 3.13 13.37
C ARG A 158 -12.47 4.45 12.73
N LEU A 159 -13.26 5.24 13.43
CA LEU A 159 -13.43 6.67 13.15
C LEU A 159 -12.74 7.50 14.23
N VAL A 160 -11.90 8.43 13.80
CA VAL A 160 -11.17 9.34 14.69
C VAL A 160 -11.98 10.63 14.87
N SER A 161 -12.10 11.10 16.13
CA SER A 161 -12.79 12.37 16.41
C SER A 161 -12.04 13.55 15.82
N THR A 162 -12.79 14.54 15.31
CA THR A 162 -12.23 15.83 14.84
C THR A 162 -11.90 16.80 15.96
N ASP A 163 -12.32 16.54 17.18
CA ASP A 163 -12.01 17.38 18.32
C ASP A 163 -10.57 17.13 18.78
N GLN A 164 -9.66 18.04 18.43
CA GLN A 164 -8.23 17.96 18.77
C GLN A 164 -7.94 17.96 20.29
N SER A 165 -8.95 18.17 21.13
CA SER A 165 -8.82 18.08 22.58
C SER A 165 -8.92 16.65 23.13
N LEU A 166 -9.35 15.70 22.29
CA LEU A 166 -9.62 14.32 22.66
C LEU A 166 -8.99 13.43 21.57
N ASP A 167 -7.91 12.74 21.88
CA ASP A 167 -7.41 11.59 21.11
C ASP A 167 -8.42 10.41 21.16
N GLU A 168 -9.72 10.70 21.14
CA GLU A 168 -10.75 9.73 21.39
C GLU A 168 -11.36 9.22 20.08
N LEU A 169 -11.37 7.88 19.99
CA LEU A 169 -12.05 7.14 18.95
C LEU A 169 -13.55 7.30 19.09
N SER A 170 -14.20 7.92 18.12
CA SER A 170 -15.66 8.04 18.10
C SER A 170 -16.35 6.70 17.89
N PHE A 171 -15.66 5.78 17.18
CA PHE A 171 -16.20 4.49 16.78
C PHE A 171 -15.07 3.48 16.58
N LYS A 172 -15.25 2.24 17.04
CA LYS A 172 -14.31 1.15 16.82
C LYS A 172 -15.04 -0.19 16.69
N THR A 173 -14.63 -0.97 15.70
CA THR A 173 -15.08 -2.36 15.51
C THR A 173 -13.96 -3.22 14.92
N GLN A 174 -14.09 -4.53 14.97
CA GLN A 174 -13.09 -5.49 14.53
C GLN A 174 -13.72 -6.74 13.92
N ASN A 175 -12.89 -7.55 13.24
CA ASN A 175 -13.28 -8.80 12.59
C ASN A 175 -14.37 -8.59 11.52
N LEU A 176 -14.09 -7.64 10.63
CA LEU A 176 -14.97 -7.28 9.53
C LEU A 176 -14.41 -7.73 8.19
N ASN A 177 -15.28 -8.16 7.29
CA ASN A 177 -15.05 -8.07 5.87
C ASN A 177 -15.31 -6.62 5.45
N ALA A 178 -14.37 -6.01 4.77
CA ALA A 178 -14.43 -4.59 4.40
C ALA A 178 -14.24 -4.42 2.90
N ARG A 179 -15.05 -3.55 2.30
CA ARG A 179 -14.88 -2.97 0.98
C ARG A 179 -15.00 -1.47 1.09
N VAL A 180 -13.98 -0.75 0.67
CA VAL A 180 -14.00 0.72 0.64
C VAL A 180 -13.78 1.17 -0.79
N ASP A 181 -14.81 1.79 -1.36
CA ASP A 181 -14.83 2.30 -2.73
C ASP A 181 -14.62 3.83 -2.71
N PHE A 182 -13.49 4.26 -3.24
CA PHE A 182 -13.08 5.66 -3.24
C PHE A 182 -13.78 6.49 -4.31
N LYS A 183 -14.24 5.85 -5.37
CA LYS A 183 -15.02 6.50 -6.42
C LYS A 183 -16.45 6.77 -5.98
N GLU A 184 -17.07 5.79 -5.31
CA GLU A 184 -18.43 5.93 -4.78
C GLU A 184 -18.44 6.61 -3.40
N ARG A 185 -17.26 6.84 -2.78
CA ARG A 185 -17.09 7.43 -1.44
C ARG A 185 -17.84 6.66 -0.36
N LEU A 186 -17.82 5.32 -0.46
CA LEU A 186 -18.59 4.40 0.38
C LEU A 186 -17.70 3.29 0.96
N GLY A 187 -17.77 3.11 2.28
CA GLY A 187 -17.24 1.94 2.97
C GLY A 187 -18.36 0.99 3.36
N GLU A 188 -18.26 -0.26 2.94
CA GLU A 188 -19.17 -1.35 3.27
C GLU A 188 -18.46 -2.34 4.19
N PHE A 189 -19.02 -2.58 5.36
CA PHE A 189 -18.42 -3.43 6.38
C PHE A 189 -19.41 -4.47 6.86
N LYS A 190 -18.98 -5.74 6.89
CA LYS A 190 -19.80 -6.86 7.32
C LYS A 190 -19.09 -7.68 8.37
N SER A 191 -19.81 -8.04 9.43
CA SER A 191 -19.31 -8.94 10.47
C SER A 191 -18.97 -10.33 9.92
N ASN A 192 -17.78 -10.83 10.24
CA ASN A 192 -17.40 -12.22 9.92
C ASN A 192 -18.03 -13.26 10.87
N SER A 193 -18.50 -12.83 12.04
CA SER A 193 -19.01 -13.74 13.08
C SER A 193 -20.52 -13.68 13.29
N GLY A 194 -21.22 -12.73 12.64
CA GLY A 194 -22.65 -12.49 12.88
C GLY A 194 -22.96 -11.91 14.27
N GLU A 195 -21.95 -11.56 15.04
CA GLU A 195 -22.03 -10.98 16.39
C GLU A 195 -20.95 -9.93 16.59
N SER A 196 -20.63 -9.13 15.58
CA SER A 196 -19.71 -8.04 15.77
C SER A 196 -20.34 -6.94 16.61
N PHE A 197 -19.54 -6.34 17.44
CA PHE A 197 -19.97 -5.21 18.25
C PHE A 197 -19.18 -3.96 17.85
N VAL A 198 -19.87 -2.85 17.94
CA VAL A 198 -19.30 -1.52 17.82
C VAL A 198 -19.19 -0.92 19.19
N THR A 199 -18.04 -0.34 19.45
CA THR A 199 -17.84 0.44 20.66
C THR A 199 -17.84 1.92 20.31
N PHE A 200 -18.59 2.70 21.06
CA PHE A 200 -18.57 4.17 21.09
C PHE A 200 -17.86 4.57 22.39
N PRO A 201 -16.53 4.74 22.41
CA PRO A 201 -15.78 4.92 23.63
C PRO A 201 -16.18 6.18 24.42
N GLU A 202 -16.44 7.28 23.73
CA GLU A 202 -16.87 8.54 24.34
C GLU A 202 -18.18 8.40 25.11
N ASN A 203 -19.11 7.61 24.58
CA ASN A 203 -20.44 7.42 25.15
C ASN A 203 -20.53 6.18 26.05
N GLN A 204 -19.46 5.40 26.15
CA GLN A 204 -19.43 4.11 26.87
C GLN A 204 -20.54 3.16 26.43
N TYR A 205 -20.87 3.16 25.12
CA TYR A 205 -21.95 2.39 24.54
C TYR A 205 -21.40 1.30 23.64
N ILE A 206 -22.04 0.13 23.67
CA ILE A 206 -21.75 -1.01 22.79
C ILE A 206 -23.04 -1.37 22.05
N CYS A 207 -22.96 -1.48 20.72
CA CYS A 207 -24.04 -1.90 19.85
C CYS A 207 -23.61 -3.17 19.11
N TYR A 208 -24.53 -4.12 18.96
CA TYR A 208 -24.35 -5.28 18.08
C TYR A 208 -24.92 -4.97 16.71
N MET A 209 -24.21 -5.41 15.67
CA MET A 209 -24.66 -5.22 14.29
C MET A 209 -24.06 -6.28 13.39
N ASP A 210 -24.74 -6.58 12.28
CA ASP A 210 -24.27 -7.52 11.27
C ASP A 210 -23.50 -6.80 10.15
N GLN A 211 -23.91 -5.62 9.78
CA GLN A 211 -23.26 -4.80 8.78
C GLN A 211 -23.49 -3.30 8.99
N PHE A 212 -22.62 -2.48 8.39
CA PHE A 212 -22.80 -1.04 8.32
C PHE A 212 -22.16 -0.45 7.07
N ASN A 213 -22.69 0.66 6.65
CA ASN A 213 -22.18 1.49 5.59
C ASN A 213 -21.63 2.78 6.19
N TRP A 214 -20.49 3.23 5.69
CA TRP A 214 -19.91 4.51 6.04
C TRP A 214 -19.84 5.40 4.80
N TYR A 215 -20.54 6.52 4.87
CA TYR A 215 -20.59 7.55 3.83
C TYR A 215 -19.51 8.58 4.11
N MET A 216 -18.39 8.52 3.37
CA MET A 216 -17.19 9.29 3.65
C MET A 216 -17.39 10.80 3.61
N ASP A 217 -18.25 11.30 2.71
CA ASP A 217 -18.43 12.74 2.49
C ASP A 217 -19.12 13.45 3.66
N ASN A 218 -19.94 12.72 4.41
CA ASN A 218 -20.72 13.25 5.54
C ASN A 218 -20.30 12.65 6.88
N ASP A 219 -19.39 11.67 6.88
CA ASP A 219 -19.05 10.83 8.04
C ASP A 219 -20.26 10.11 8.67
N ASP A 220 -21.29 9.84 7.87
CA ASP A 220 -22.50 9.17 8.33
C ASP A 220 -22.31 7.64 8.35
N LEU A 221 -22.83 7.01 9.41
CA LEU A 221 -22.87 5.56 9.58
C LEU A 221 -24.32 5.07 9.53
N GLU A 222 -24.61 4.18 8.59
CA GLU A 222 -25.88 3.46 8.50
C GLU A 222 -25.66 2.01 8.94
N MET A 223 -26.32 1.61 10.04
CA MET A 223 -26.17 0.29 10.63
C MET A 223 -27.38 -0.58 10.30
N GLU A 224 -27.11 -1.84 9.94
CA GLU A 224 -28.13 -2.84 9.65
C GLU A 224 -27.95 -4.08 10.55
N ASN A 225 -29.07 -4.63 11.02
CA ASN A 225 -29.16 -5.87 11.80
C ASN A 225 -29.91 -6.95 10.99
#